data_a831c570f7d87b8a6d99219b020afb82
#
_entry.id   a831c570f7d87b8a6d99219b020afb82
#
_cell.length_a   1.000
_cell.length_b   1.000
_cell.length_c   1.000
_cell.angle_alpha   90.00
_cell.angle_beta   90.00
_cell.angle_gamma   90.00
#
_symmetry.space_group_name_H-M   'P 1'
#
loop_
_entity.id
_entity.type
_entity.pdbx_description
1 polymer ?
#
loop_
_entity_poly.entity_id
_entity_poly.type
_entity_poly.pdbx_seq_one_letter_code
_entity_poly.pdbx_strand_id
1 'polypeptide(L)'
;MIQPPYYHYRPHPWHGLDAGASPPDLMNAYIEITPFDLVKYEVDKRSGFLRVDRPQRTSSTPPTLYGFIPKTLCGPRVAKVGGIQSGDNDPLDICVLSERPIDRVEVILETRVLGGLLMEDNGFQRGHNA
;
A
#
# COMPACT_ATOMS: atom_id res chain seq x y z
N MET A 1 29.52 -13.30 20.12
CA MET A 1 28.17 -12.76 20.26
C MET A 1 27.38 -13.03 19.02
N ILE A 2 26.22 -13.59 19.18
CA ILE A 2 25.33 -13.85 18.06
C ILE A 2 24.47 -12.62 17.87
N GLN A 3 24.53 -12.03 16.69
CA GLN A 3 23.66 -10.92 16.36
C GLN A 3 22.40 -11.46 15.71
N PRO A 4 21.22 -11.08 16.21
CA PRO A 4 19.99 -11.47 15.55
C PRO A 4 19.96 -10.95 14.12
N PRO A 5 19.47 -11.73 13.16
CA PRO A 5 19.42 -11.31 11.76
C PRO A 5 18.68 -9.99 11.54
N TYR A 6 17.69 -9.70 12.35
CA TYR A 6 16.91 -8.47 12.17
C TYR A 6 17.69 -7.19 12.50
N TYR A 7 18.82 -7.24 13.09
CA TYR A 7 19.68 -6.07 13.25
C TYR A 7 20.28 -5.62 11.94
N HIS A 8 20.47 -6.55 11.03
CA HIS A 8 21.08 -6.27 9.73
C HIS A 8 20.04 -6.15 8.62
N TYR A 9 18.84 -6.65 8.88
CA TYR A 9 17.81 -6.76 7.86
C TYR A 9 16.51 -6.16 8.36
N ARG A 10 15.98 -5.29 7.56
CA ARG A 10 14.63 -4.77 7.75
C ARG A 10 13.70 -5.62 6.91
N PRO A 11 12.55 -6.07 7.45
CA PRO A 11 11.57 -6.77 6.62
C PRO A 11 11.13 -5.90 5.45
N HIS A 12 11.03 -6.50 4.28
CA HIS A 12 10.50 -5.81 3.12
C HIS A 12 9.02 -5.51 3.38
N PRO A 13 8.56 -4.25 3.26
CA PRO A 13 7.17 -3.91 3.59
C PRO A 13 6.14 -4.73 2.82
N TRP A 14 6.43 -5.06 1.56
CA TRP A 14 5.52 -5.86 0.76
C TRP A 14 5.65 -7.36 1.04
N HIS A 15 6.87 -7.87 1.08
CA HIS A 15 7.11 -9.31 1.14
C HIS A 15 7.32 -9.84 2.54
N GLY A 16 7.68 -9.00 3.48
CA GLY A 16 8.12 -9.43 4.81
C GLY A 16 7.19 -9.08 5.96
N LEU A 17 6.17 -8.25 5.74
CA LEU A 17 5.19 -7.91 6.76
C LEU A 17 3.91 -8.72 6.57
N ASP A 18 3.19 -8.97 7.64
CA ASP A 18 1.93 -9.69 7.56
C ASP A 18 0.83 -8.81 6.96
N ALA A 19 -0.08 -9.45 6.22
CA ALA A 19 -1.24 -8.76 5.65
C ALA A 19 -2.24 -8.32 6.72
N GLY A 20 -2.25 -8.97 7.86
CA GLY A 20 -3.12 -8.64 8.98
C GLY A 20 -3.33 -9.82 9.89
N ALA A 21 -3.87 -9.55 11.08
CA ALA A 21 -4.14 -10.58 12.08
C ALA A 21 -5.39 -11.40 11.75
N SER A 22 -6.36 -10.80 11.09
CA SER A 22 -7.65 -11.43 10.75
C SER A 22 -8.13 -11.01 9.37
N PRO A 23 -7.41 -11.39 8.29
CA PRO A 23 -7.87 -11.07 6.94
C PRO A 23 -9.20 -11.78 6.64
N PRO A 24 -10.10 -11.19 5.87
CA PRO A 24 -10.01 -9.86 5.27
C PRO A 24 -10.56 -8.72 6.13
N ASP A 25 -11.05 -9.00 7.33
CA ASP A 25 -11.74 -8.00 8.15
C ASP A 25 -10.79 -6.95 8.71
N LEU A 26 -9.66 -7.40 9.25
CA LEU A 26 -8.62 -6.54 9.77
C LEU A 26 -7.35 -6.75 8.96
N MET A 27 -6.87 -5.68 8.33
CA MET A 27 -5.72 -5.71 7.46
C MET A 27 -4.70 -4.68 7.91
N ASN A 28 -3.43 -5.00 7.74
CA ASN A 28 -2.36 -4.03 7.94
C ASN A 28 -2.21 -3.16 6.70
N ALA A 29 -2.07 -1.87 6.91
CA ALA A 29 -1.74 -0.92 5.86
C ALA A 29 -0.34 -0.37 6.12
N TYR A 30 0.52 -0.45 5.12
CA TYR A 30 1.81 0.24 5.12
C TYR A 30 1.64 1.56 4.40
N ILE A 31 1.88 2.66 5.10
CA ILE A 31 1.57 4.00 4.59
C ILE A 31 2.77 4.55 3.84
N GLU A 32 2.54 4.89 2.57
CA GLU A 32 3.54 5.49 1.70
C GLU A 32 3.41 7.00 1.59
N ILE A 33 2.17 7.51 1.66
CA ILE A 33 1.88 8.93 1.45
C ILE A 33 0.83 9.36 2.46
N THR A 34 0.98 10.58 2.99
CA THR A 34 -0.02 11.23 3.82
C THR A 34 -0.63 12.43 3.08
N PRO A 35 -1.78 12.97 3.56
CA PRO A 35 -2.34 14.20 2.97
C PRO A 35 -1.42 15.43 3.09
N PHE A 36 -0.40 15.35 3.93
CA PHE A 36 0.52 16.47 4.18
C PHE A 36 1.75 16.43 3.28
N ASP A 37 1.96 15.34 2.55
CA ASP A 37 3.14 15.18 1.72
C ASP A 37 3.02 15.94 0.40
N LEU A 38 4.07 16.67 0.05
CA LEU A 38 4.17 17.39 -1.23
C LEU A 38 4.82 16.54 -2.32
N VAL A 39 5.25 15.35 -1.98
CA VAL A 39 5.96 14.44 -2.87
C VAL A 39 5.29 13.08 -2.77
N LYS A 40 5.11 12.45 -3.92
CA LYS A 40 4.63 11.07 -3.94
C LYS A 40 5.78 10.12 -3.66
N TYR A 41 5.65 9.35 -2.60
CA TYR A 41 6.57 8.27 -2.27
C TYR A 41 5.98 6.93 -2.69
N GLU A 42 6.85 6.03 -3.04
CA GLU A 42 6.48 4.68 -3.42
C GLU A 42 7.52 3.71 -2.89
N VAL A 43 7.08 2.56 -2.40
CA VAL A 43 8.04 1.55 -1.96
C VAL A 43 8.81 1.02 -3.15
N ASP A 44 10.12 1.00 -3.03
CA ASP A 44 10.98 0.35 -4.00
C ASP A 44 10.81 -1.18 -3.83
N LYS A 45 10.31 -1.82 -4.87
CA LYS A 45 9.99 -3.24 -4.81
C LYS A 45 11.20 -4.12 -4.50
N ARG A 46 12.37 -3.65 -4.85
CA ARG A 46 13.61 -4.40 -4.68
C ARG A 46 14.16 -4.27 -3.28
N SER A 47 14.28 -3.05 -2.78
CA SER A 47 14.90 -2.79 -1.49
C SER A 47 13.91 -2.70 -0.33
N GLY A 48 12.66 -2.36 -0.61
CA GLY A 48 11.64 -2.11 0.40
C GLY A 48 11.69 -0.74 1.04
N PHE A 49 12.61 0.12 0.63
CA PHE A 49 12.64 1.50 1.10
C PHE A 49 11.69 2.37 0.31
N LEU A 50 11.22 3.44 0.94
CA LEU A 50 10.48 4.47 0.21
C LEU A 50 11.43 5.23 -0.70
N ARG A 51 10.99 5.47 -1.90
CA ARG A 51 11.69 6.31 -2.87
C ARG A 51 10.74 7.39 -3.36
N VAL A 52 11.32 8.50 -3.82
CA VAL A 52 10.54 9.55 -4.44
C VAL A 52 10.14 9.10 -5.84
N ASP A 53 8.82 9.05 -6.08
CA ASP A 53 8.28 8.75 -7.40
C ASP A 53 8.18 10.03 -8.23
N ARG A 54 7.48 11.02 -7.70
CA ARG A 54 7.31 12.30 -8.37
C ARG A 54 6.81 13.37 -7.39
N PRO A 55 7.04 14.67 -7.67
CA PRO A 55 6.41 15.73 -6.90
C PRO A 55 4.89 15.66 -7.06
N GLN A 56 4.17 15.93 -5.98
CA GLN A 56 2.71 16.06 -6.03
C GLN A 56 2.35 17.43 -6.61
N ARG A 57 1.39 17.41 -7.52
CA ARG A 57 0.73 18.64 -7.95
C ARG A 57 -0.35 18.98 -6.93
N THR A 58 -0.67 20.28 -6.80
CA THR A 58 -1.62 20.77 -5.80
C THR A 58 -2.96 20.02 -5.82
N SER A 59 -3.43 19.63 -7.00
CA SER A 59 -4.70 18.92 -7.17
C SER A 59 -4.61 17.41 -7.04
N SER A 60 -3.42 16.86 -6.88
CA SER A 60 -3.21 15.40 -6.83
C SER A 60 -2.81 14.89 -5.46
N THR A 61 -2.84 15.75 -4.45
CA THR A 61 -2.59 15.35 -3.07
C THR A 61 -3.71 14.41 -2.60
N PRO A 62 -3.40 13.22 -2.10
CA PRO A 62 -4.44 12.32 -1.63
C PRO A 62 -5.17 12.91 -0.43
N PRO A 63 -6.50 12.77 -0.36
CA PRO A 63 -7.27 13.28 0.77
C PRO A 63 -7.15 12.42 2.03
N THR A 64 -6.54 11.26 1.91
CA THR A 64 -6.43 10.27 2.99
C THR A 64 -4.99 9.76 3.06
N LEU A 65 -4.70 8.99 4.10
CA LEU A 65 -3.51 8.16 4.12
C LEU A 65 -3.59 7.16 2.98
N TYR A 66 -2.47 6.92 2.33
CA TYR A 66 -2.42 6.05 1.17
C TYR A 66 -1.20 5.13 1.27
N GLY A 67 -1.41 3.89 0.93
CA GLY A 67 -0.36 2.91 0.92
C GLY A 67 -0.83 1.61 0.33
N PHE A 68 -0.32 0.50 0.85
CA PHE A 68 -0.68 -0.81 0.36
C PHE A 68 -0.83 -1.82 1.50
N ILE A 69 -1.45 -2.94 1.18
CA ILE A 69 -1.59 -4.05 2.10
C ILE A 69 -0.43 -5.03 1.86
N PRO A 70 0.40 -5.32 2.87
CA PRO A 70 1.51 -6.26 2.71
C PRO A 70 1.05 -7.64 2.22
N LYS A 71 1.93 -8.32 1.50
CA LYS A 71 1.71 -9.69 0.98
C LYS A 71 0.47 -9.84 0.10
N THR A 72 0.04 -8.78 -0.55
CA THR A 72 -1.06 -8.84 -1.51
C THR A 72 -0.55 -8.58 -2.91
N LEU A 73 -1.33 -8.97 -3.90
CA LEU A 73 -0.97 -8.84 -5.30
C LEU A 73 -2.21 -8.54 -6.13
N CYS A 74 -2.15 -7.47 -6.89
CA CYS A 74 -3.13 -7.18 -7.93
C CYS A 74 -2.74 -7.94 -9.19
N GLY A 75 -2.97 -9.25 -9.17
CA GLY A 75 -2.59 -10.17 -10.22
C GLY A 75 -3.79 -10.72 -10.99
N PRO A 76 -3.67 -11.94 -11.55
CA PRO A 76 -4.72 -12.51 -12.39
C PRO A 76 -6.08 -12.65 -11.73
N ARG A 77 -6.13 -12.93 -10.43
CA ARG A 77 -7.41 -13.09 -9.71
C ARG A 77 -8.17 -11.77 -9.63
N VAL A 78 -7.47 -10.68 -9.34
CA VAL A 78 -8.07 -9.35 -9.27
C VAL A 78 -8.51 -8.91 -10.66
N ALA A 79 -7.69 -9.13 -11.67
CA ALA A 79 -8.05 -8.83 -13.05
C ALA A 79 -9.31 -9.58 -13.48
N LYS A 80 -9.44 -10.84 -13.10
CA LYS A 80 -10.62 -11.66 -13.42
C LYS A 80 -11.89 -11.10 -12.76
N VAL A 81 -11.80 -10.68 -11.51
CA VAL A 81 -12.93 -10.06 -10.79
C VAL A 81 -13.40 -8.79 -11.50
N GLY A 82 -12.44 -7.98 -11.98
CA GLY A 82 -12.76 -6.76 -12.71
C GLY A 82 -13.12 -6.96 -14.18
N GLY A 83 -13.05 -8.19 -14.71
CA GLY A 83 -13.33 -8.45 -16.11
C GLY A 83 -12.25 -7.95 -17.07
N ILE A 84 -11.01 -7.83 -16.61
CA ILE A 84 -9.87 -7.28 -17.35
C ILE A 84 -8.81 -8.36 -17.56
N GLN A 85 -7.99 -8.21 -18.58
CA GLN A 85 -7.02 -9.24 -18.94
C GLN A 85 -5.88 -9.41 -17.94
N SER A 86 -5.44 -8.31 -17.32
CA SER A 86 -4.30 -8.39 -16.40
C SER A 86 -4.40 -7.35 -15.30
N GLY A 87 -3.86 -7.69 -14.12
CA GLY A 87 -3.60 -6.75 -13.06
C GLY A 87 -2.26 -6.04 -13.26
N ASP A 88 -1.98 -5.03 -12.44
CA ASP A 88 -0.74 -4.26 -12.53
C ASP A 88 0.44 -4.95 -11.84
N ASN A 89 0.22 -6.10 -11.20
CA ASN A 89 1.22 -6.87 -10.46
C ASN A 89 1.88 -6.10 -9.32
N ASP A 90 1.19 -5.10 -8.83
CA ASP A 90 1.56 -4.35 -7.63
C ASP A 90 0.79 -4.88 -6.42
N PRO A 91 1.20 -4.53 -5.19
CA PRO A 91 0.36 -4.83 -4.05
C PRO A 91 -0.98 -4.11 -4.13
N LEU A 92 -1.97 -4.58 -3.39
CA LEU A 92 -3.25 -3.92 -3.34
C LEU A 92 -3.12 -2.59 -2.60
N ASP A 93 -3.56 -1.52 -3.22
CA ASP A 93 -3.55 -0.20 -2.63
C ASP A 93 -4.66 -0.05 -1.59
N ILE A 94 -4.42 0.81 -0.63
CA ILE A 94 -5.39 1.12 0.41
C ILE A 94 -5.39 2.60 0.73
N CYS A 95 -6.59 3.17 0.86
CA CYS A 95 -6.81 4.49 1.42
C CYS A 95 -7.33 4.34 2.84
N VAL A 96 -6.71 5.00 3.80
CA VAL A 96 -7.07 4.85 5.19
C VAL A 96 -7.66 6.13 5.74
N LEU A 97 -8.87 6.01 6.29
CA LEU A 97 -9.52 7.09 7.02
C LEU A 97 -9.09 7.00 8.48
N SER A 98 -8.65 8.11 9.04
CA SER A 98 -8.21 8.20 10.42
C SER A 98 -8.98 9.30 11.14
N GLU A 99 -9.37 9.03 12.39
CA GLU A 99 -10.05 10.03 13.21
C GLU A 99 -9.14 11.22 13.52
N ARG A 100 -7.84 10.99 13.60
CA ARG A 100 -6.85 12.03 13.87
C ARG A 100 -5.85 12.12 12.75
N PRO A 101 -5.32 13.31 12.45
CA PRO A 101 -4.32 13.47 11.42
C PRO A 101 -3.06 12.65 11.74
N ILE A 102 -2.56 11.95 10.74
CA ILE A 102 -1.28 11.26 10.79
C ILE A 102 -0.43 11.86 9.69
N ASP A 103 0.73 12.38 10.06
CA ASP A 103 1.65 13.04 9.12
C ASP A 103 2.91 12.23 8.86
N ARG A 104 2.86 10.94 9.11
CA ARG A 104 4.03 10.10 9.08
C ARG A 104 3.88 8.96 8.08
N VAL A 105 4.87 8.83 7.21
CA VAL A 105 5.00 7.68 6.30
C VAL A 105 5.80 6.55 6.98
N GLU A 106 5.83 5.40 6.36
CA GLU A 106 6.51 4.20 6.86
C GLU A 106 5.96 3.72 8.20
N VAL A 107 4.68 3.91 8.43
CA VAL A 107 3.98 3.38 9.59
C VAL A 107 3.04 2.27 9.16
N ILE A 108 2.82 1.34 10.06
CA ILE A 108 1.86 0.25 9.88
C ILE A 108 0.62 0.59 10.69
N LEU A 109 -0.52 0.57 10.04
CA LEU A 109 -1.81 0.78 10.69
C LEU A 109 -2.64 -0.48 10.54
N GLU A 110 -3.21 -0.96 11.64
CA GLU A 110 -4.25 -1.96 11.56
C GLU A 110 -5.55 -1.29 11.18
N THR A 111 -6.17 -1.77 10.11
CA THR A 111 -7.34 -1.14 9.53
C THR A 111 -8.48 -2.13 9.41
N ARG A 112 -9.70 -1.60 9.49
CA ARG A 112 -10.91 -2.35 9.14
C ARG A 112 -11.29 -2.02 7.71
N VAL A 113 -11.44 -3.03 6.90
CA VAL A 113 -11.84 -2.84 5.49
C VAL A 113 -13.31 -2.45 5.45
N LEU A 114 -13.61 -1.32 4.80
CA LEU A 114 -14.97 -0.84 4.62
C LEU A 114 -15.52 -1.17 3.24
N GLY A 115 -14.67 -1.25 2.24
CA GLY A 115 -15.05 -1.52 0.88
C GLY A 115 -13.88 -1.42 -0.07
N GLY A 116 -14.15 -1.56 -1.34
CA GLY A 116 -13.11 -1.50 -2.36
C GLY A 116 -13.63 -0.90 -3.66
N LEU A 117 -12.71 -0.37 -4.44
CA LEU A 117 -12.96 0.14 -5.78
C LEU A 117 -12.09 -0.62 -6.75
N LEU A 118 -12.68 -1.05 -7.85
CA LEU A 118 -11.94 -1.63 -8.96
C LEU A 118 -11.68 -0.52 -9.97
N MET A 119 -10.41 -0.29 -10.26
CA MET A 119 -9.99 0.76 -11.17
C MET A 119 -9.19 0.16 -12.32
N GLU A 120 -9.40 0.71 -13.49
CA GLU A 120 -8.68 0.32 -14.70
C GLU A 120 -7.83 1.47 -15.18
N ASP A 121 -6.58 1.18 -15.54
CA ASP A 121 -5.66 2.16 -16.07
C ASP A 121 -4.88 1.53 -17.21
N ASN A 122 -5.05 2.05 -18.42
CA ASN A 122 -4.38 1.55 -19.63
C ASN A 122 -4.54 0.03 -19.84
N GLY A 123 -5.71 -0.51 -19.48
CA GLY A 123 -5.98 -1.95 -19.61
C GLY A 123 -5.51 -2.79 -18.42
N PHE A 124 -4.92 -2.18 -17.40
CA PHE A 124 -4.54 -2.88 -16.19
C PHE A 124 -5.54 -2.63 -15.07
N GLN A 125 -5.79 -3.67 -14.28
CA GLN A 125 -6.61 -3.57 -13.09
C GLN A 125 -5.75 -3.05 -11.93
N ARG A 126 -6.23 -2.01 -11.25
CA ARG A 126 -5.66 -1.56 -9.99
C ARG A 126 -6.55 -2.01 -8.85
N GLY A 127 -5.95 -2.54 -7.80
CA GLY A 127 -6.67 -2.87 -6.58
C GLY A 127 -6.60 -1.72 -5.59
N HIS A 128 -7.76 -1.12 -5.28
CA HIS A 128 -7.87 -0.07 -4.28
C HIS A 128 -8.89 -0.50 -3.23
N ASN A 129 -8.52 -0.34 -1.96
CA ASN A 129 -9.40 -0.56 -0.82
C ASN A 129 -9.51 0.72 -0.01
N ALA A 130 -10.68 1.01 0.45
CA ALA A 130 -10.94 2.19 1.28
C ALA A 130 -11.34 1.78 2.69
#